data_fd2ae0073f33cd0e82635ed369272b69
#
_entry.id   fd2ae0073f33cd0e82635ed369272b69
#
_cell.length_a   1.000
_cell.length_b   1.000
_cell.length_c   1.000
_cell.angle_alpha   90.00
_cell.angle_beta   90.00
_cell.angle_gamma   90.00
#
_symmetry.space_group_name_H-M   'P 1'
#
loop_
_entity.id
_entity.type
_entity.pdbx_description
1 polymer ?
#
loop_
_entity_poly.entity_id
_entity_poly.type
_entity_poly.pdbx_seq_one_letter_code
_entity_poly.pdbx_strand_id
1 'polypeptide(L)'
;NVGYEKDAFLHYHDLGPKILSLIKFIKGVSTGKLKKFSLEKFPFESEIDKEGSISEVISPNQTVLVQIIKEPISTKGPRISSELSFAGRFLVLVPFSNRISISQKIESREEKSRLKRLVQSIKPKGFGVIVRTVAKDQKVAALDKDLKNLFNRWTNLCKRIQGSDVPLKVQSELNRSSSILRDYFNDSFTGIHVNQKSMYSEVKDYLKEIAPKKQSIVKLHKSHNPIFEEYGIERQIKTAFGRTVTMSKGAYLIIEHTEALHVIDVNSGNRSTKSKNQEDSALEVNLVAATEIARQLRLRDMGGIIVVDFIDLLNPENRKTLFDHFKKEMESDRAKHKILPPSKIGLIQMTRQRVRSEMEIKTIEPNPNENGKVEAPIVLIDKIYGKLEKIL
;
A
#
# COMPACT_ATOMS: atom_id res chain seq x y z
N ASN A 1 -23.29 10.92 7.86
CA ASN A 1 -23.41 9.71 8.70
C ASN A 1 -23.16 8.48 7.85
N VAL A 2 -22.22 7.63 8.26
CA VAL A 2 -21.87 6.34 7.62
C VAL A 2 -22.05 5.15 8.57
N GLY A 3 -22.74 5.37 9.70
CA GLY A 3 -22.90 4.36 10.76
C GLY A 3 -21.68 4.19 11.66
N TYR A 4 -20.79 5.17 11.68
CA TYR A 4 -19.63 5.25 12.58
C TYR A 4 -19.87 6.31 13.66
N GLU A 5 -19.21 6.21 14.82
CA GLU A 5 -19.38 7.13 15.95
C GLU A 5 -19.14 8.61 15.57
N LYS A 6 -18.25 8.85 14.63
CA LYS A 6 -17.90 10.17 14.14
C LYS A 6 -18.36 10.36 12.70
N ASP A 7 -18.88 11.54 12.39
CA ASP A 7 -19.31 11.87 11.05
C ASP A 7 -18.17 11.81 10.04
N ALA A 8 -18.46 11.28 8.87
CA ALA A 8 -17.52 11.21 7.77
C ALA A 8 -17.37 12.56 7.08
N PHE A 9 -16.17 12.86 6.60
CA PHE A 9 -15.87 14.08 5.89
C PHE A 9 -15.86 13.86 4.38
N LEU A 10 -16.69 14.62 3.64
CA LEU A 10 -16.76 14.63 2.19
C LEU A 10 -16.36 16.02 1.68
N HIS A 11 -15.22 16.10 1.00
CA HIS A 11 -14.80 17.34 0.35
C HIS A 11 -15.46 17.48 -1.03
N TYR A 12 -15.70 18.73 -1.50
CA TYR A 12 -16.29 18.96 -2.83
C TYR A 12 -15.55 18.20 -3.96
N HIS A 13 -14.22 18.25 -3.97
CA HIS A 13 -13.42 17.54 -4.97
C HIS A 13 -13.48 16.00 -4.86
N ASP A 14 -13.96 15.46 -3.75
CA ASP A 14 -14.16 14.01 -3.57
C ASP A 14 -15.56 13.55 -4.07
N LEU A 15 -16.42 14.47 -4.52
CA LEU A 15 -17.70 14.13 -5.16
C LEU A 15 -17.51 13.50 -6.53
N GLY A 16 -16.46 13.90 -7.24
CA GLY A 16 -16.24 13.49 -8.62
C GLY A 16 -17.22 14.11 -9.61
N PRO A 17 -16.83 14.21 -10.90
CA PRO A 17 -17.59 14.95 -11.89
C PRO A 17 -18.96 14.30 -12.22
N LYS A 18 -19.13 13.00 -11.97
CA LYS A 18 -20.35 12.26 -12.34
C LYS A 18 -21.28 11.93 -11.17
N ILE A 19 -21.18 12.68 -10.06
CA ILE A 19 -21.99 12.45 -8.86
C ILE A 19 -23.50 12.49 -9.14
N LEU A 20 -23.99 13.40 -9.99
CA LEU A 20 -25.42 13.49 -10.36
C LEU A 20 -25.90 12.19 -11.03
N SER A 21 -25.10 11.63 -11.92
CA SER A 21 -25.38 10.33 -12.53
C SER A 21 -25.40 9.21 -11.51
N LEU A 22 -24.47 9.20 -10.56
CA LEU A 22 -24.44 8.23 -9.46
C LEU A 22 -25.70 8.32 -8.60
N ILE A 23 -26.08 9.52 -8.15
CA ILE A 23 -27.29 9.76 -7.32
C ILE A 23 -28.53 9.24 -8.06
N LYS A 24 -28.71 9.61 -9.32
CA LYS A 24 -29.83 9.16 -10.16
C LYS A 24 -29.86 7.64 -10.30
N PHE A 25 -28.71 7.02 -10.55
CA PHE A 25 -28.60 5.56 -10.69
C PHE A 25 -28.96 4.85 -9.37
N ILE A 26 -28.36 5.27 -8.25
CA ILE A 26 -28.60 4.65 -6.94
C ILE A 26 -30.06 4.82 -6.51
N LYS A 27 -30.68 5.98 -6.75
CA LYS A 27 -32.12 6.18 -6.52
C LYS A 27 -32.98 5.21 -7.35
N GLY A 28 -32.59 4.97 -8.62
CA GLY A 28 -33.27 4.00 -9.46
C GLY A 28 -33.09 2.54 -9.00
N VAL A 29 -31.92 2.22 -8.46
CA VAL A 29 -31.62 0.89 -7.89
C VAL A 29 -32.38 0.68 -6.59
N SER A 30 -32.32 1.60 -5.62
CA SER A 30 -32.94 1.49 -4.31
C SER A 30 -34.47 1.36 -4.39
N THR A 31 -35.10 2.08 -5.33
CA THR A 31 -36.54 2.02 -5.59
C THR A 31 -36.97 0.81 -6.46
N GLY A 32 -36.06 -0.04 -6.88
CA GLY A 32 -36.33 -1.20 -7.75
C GLY A 32 -36.70 -0.87 -9.19
N LYS A 33 -36.67 0.41 -9.59
CA LYS A 33 -36.93 0.87 -10.97
C LYS A 33 -35.89 0.37 -11.96
N LEU A 34 -34.61 0.27 -11.53
CA LEU A 34 -33.51 -0.27 -12.30
C LEU A 34 -33.25 -1.74 -11.89
N LYS A 35 -33.60 -2.67 -12.78
CA LYS A 35 -33.36 -4.11 -12.61
C LYS A 35 -32.05 -4.58 -13.22
N LYS A 36 -31.51 -3.83 -14.20
CA LYS A 36 -30.23 -4.10 -14.86
C LYS A 36 -29.18 -3.08 -14.38
N PHE A 37 -28.05 -3.55 -13.90
CA PHE A 37 -27.00 -2.73 -13.32
C PHE A 37 -25.87 -2.38 -14.31
N SER A 38 -26.12 -2.61 -15.61
CA SER A 38 -25.27 -2.14 -16.69
C SER A 38 -25.48 -0.64 -16.90
N LEU A 39 -24.38 0.09 -17.12
CA LEU A 39 -24.40 1.52 -17.42
C LEU A 39 -24.48 1.81 -18.93
N GLU A 40 -24.53 0.78 -19.79
CA GLU A 40 -24.46 0.92 -21.25
C GLU A 40 -25.56 1.82 -21.84
N LYS A 41 -26.79 1.65 -21.34
CA LYS A 41 -27.98 2.42 -21.79
C LYS A 41 -28.46 3.42 -20.74
N PHE A 42 -27.67 3.65 -19.68
CA PHE A 42 -28.04 4.59 -18.63
C PHE A 42 -27.83 6.02 -19.11
N PRO A 43 -28.84 6.91 -19.00
CA PRO A 43 -28.70 8.31 -19.40
C PRO A 43 -27.91 9.06 -18.33
N PHE A 44 -26.67 9.40 -18.68
CA PHE A 44 -25.78 10.17 -17.79
C PHE A 44 -26.26 11.62 -17.68
N GLU A 45 -26.16 12.15 -16.47
CA GLU A 45 -26.32 13.57 -16.19
C GLU A 45 -25.06 14.36 -16.57
N SER A 46 -25.21 15.68 -16.65
CA SER A 46 -24.09 16.60 -16.84
C SER A 46 -23.04 16.44 -15.72
N GLU A 47 -21.82 16.79 -16.03
CA GLU A 47 -20.77 16.88 -15.00
C GLU A 47 -20.99 18.11 -14.13
N ILE A 48 -20.64 17.99 -12.84
CA ILE A 48 -20.62 19.15 -11.94
C ILE A 48 -19.42 20.05 -12.26
N ASP A 49 -19.54 21.32 -11.95
CA ASP A 49 -18.44 22.26 -12.09
C ASP A 49 -17.28 21.88 -11.15
N LYS A 50 -16.06 22.21 -11.54
CA LYS A 50 -14.86 21.94 -10.72
C LYS A 50 -14.76 22.85 -9.50
N GLU A 51 -15.30 24.06 -9.59
CA GLU A 51 -15.22 25.11 -8.58
C GLU A 51 -16.56 25.42 -7.93
N GLY A 52 -17.51 24.46 -7.97
CA GLY A 52 -18.84 24.62 -7.38
C GLY A 52 -18.88 24.45 -5.86
N SER A 53 -20.08 24.52 -5.29
CA SER A 53 -20.36 24.30 -3.87
C SER A 53 -21.06 22.96 -3.66
N ILE A 54 -20.78 22.30 -2.51
CA ILE A 54 -21.40 21.01 -2.18
C ILE A 54 -22.91 21.13 -2.00
N SER A 55 -23.40 22.27 -1.52
CA SER A 55 -24.83 22.56 -1.34
C SER A 55 -25.63 22.68 -2.64
N GLU A 56 -24.95 22.93 -3.75
CA GLU A 56 -25.58 22.96 -5.09
C GLU A 56 -25.77 21.55 -5.66
N VAL A 57 -25.04 20.56 -5.14
CA VAL A 57 -25.00 19.20 -5.66
C VAL A 57 -25.73 18.21 -4.76
N ILE A 58 -25.63 18.38 -3.45
CA ILE A 58 -26.19 17.48 -2.42
C ILE A 58 -27.03 18.29 -1.44
N SER A 59 -28.26 17.83 -1.20
CA SER A 59 -29.16 18.42 -0.21
C SER A 59 -28.98 17.76 1.16
N PRO A 60 -29.29 18.45 2.27
CA PRO A 60 -29.37 17.86 3.59
C PRO A 60 -30.28 16.62 3.61
N ASN A 61 -29.91 15.60 4.38
CA ASN A 61 -30.62 14.33 4.51
C ASN A 61 -30.69 13.47 3.23
N GLN A 62 -29.92 13.83 2.20
CA GLN A 62 -29.85 13.03 0.99
C GLN A 62 -28.93 11.82 1.20
N THR A 63 -29.43 10.64 0.81
CA THR A 63 -28.63 9.41 0.80
C THR A 63 -27.75 9.35 -0.43
N VAL A 64 -26.46 9.10 -0.23
CA VAL A 64 -25.44 9.01 -1.28
C VAL A 64 -24.61 7.76 -1.07
N LEU A 65 -24.28 7.06 -2.17
CA LEU A 65 -23.30 5.98 -2.13
C LEU A 65 -21.89 6.55 -2.12
N VAL A 66 -21.11 6.16 -1.12
CA VAL A 66 -19.73 6.66 -0.92
C VAL A 66 -18.77 5.51 -0.64
N GLN A 67 -17.51 5.74 -0.91
CA GLN A 67 -16.38 4.88 -0.58
C GLN A 67 -15.51 5.55 0.48
N ILE A 68 -15.16 4.83 1.54
CA ILE A 68 -14.18 5.30 2.52
C ILE A 68 -12.80 5.24 1.85
N ILE A 69 -12.13 6.39 1.75
CA ILE A 69 -10.79 6.51 1.15
C ILE A 69 -9.68 6.64 2.20
N LYS A 70 -10.05 7.09 3.41
CA LYS A 70 -9.16 7.10 4.58
C LYS A 70 -9.94 6.67 5.81
N GLU A 71 -9.36 5.80 6.58
CA GLU A 71 -9.89 5.39 7.89
C GLU A 71 -9.87 6.57 8.87
N PRO A 72 -10.72 6.55 9.91
CA PRO A 72 -10.71 7.58 10.94
C PRO A 72 -9.36 7.61 11.67
N ILE A 73 -8.86 8.80 11.96
CA ILE A 73 -7.59 9.00 12.66
C ILE A 73 -7.84 9.92 13.86
N SER A 74 -7.51 9.44 15.07
CA SER A 74 -7.65 10.20 16.32
C SER A 74 -9.05 10.81 16.48
N THR A 75 -9.19 12.12 16.46
CA THR A 75 -10.45 12.86 16.65
C THR A 75 -11.26 13.05 15.36
N LYS A 76 -10.69 12.73 14.18
CA LYS A 76 -11.33 12.95 12.88
C LYS A 76 -12.06 11.71 12.39
N GLY A 77 -13.28 11.87 11.88
CA GLY A 77 -14.02 10.81 11.20
C GLY A 77 -13.38 10.37 9.88
N PRO A 78 -13.90 9.31 9.25
CA PRO A 78 -13.37 8.80 7.99
C PRO A 78 -13.54 9.81 6.86
N ARG A 79 -12.57 9.88 5.94
CA ARG A 79 -12.71 10.62 4.69
C ARG A 79 -13.35 9.74 3.63
N ILE A 80 -14.35 10.27 2.96
CA ILE A 80 -15.14 9.55 1.96
C ILE A 80 -15.08 10.23 0.60
N SER A 81 -15.36 9.46 -0.44
CA SER A 81 -15.52 9.95 -1.83
C SER A 81 -16.71 9.27 -2.48
N SER A 82 -17.36 9.93 -3.41
CA SER A 82 -18.36 9.32 -4.29
C SER A 82 -17.77 8.83 -5.62
N GLU A 83 -16.49 9.04 -5.88
CA GLU A 83 -15.78 8.38 -6.96
C GLU A 83 -15.48 6.91 -6.58
N LEU A 84 -16.39 6.03 -6.98
CA LEU A 84 -16.27 4.61 -6.65
C LEU A 84 -15.19 3.94 -7.50
N SER A 85 -14.44 3.05 -6.87
CA SER A 85 -13.44 2.24 -7.56
C SER A 85 -13.37 0.83 -6.98
N PHE A 86 -13.28 -0.17 -7.86
CA PHE A 86 -13.19 -1.58 -7.48
C PHE A 86 -11.81 -2.10 -7.88
N ALA A 87 -10.94 -2.29 -6.90
CA ALA A 87 -9.59 -2.76 -7.13
C ALA A 87 -9.58 -4.29 -7.33
N GLY A 88 -9.11 -4.71 -8.52
CA GLY A 88 -8.74 -6.08 -8.86
C GLY A 88 -7.24 -6.31 -8.79
N ARG A 89 -6.81 -7.46 -9.26
CA ARG A 89 -5.38 -7.79 -9.33
C ARG A 89 -4.68 -6.99 -10.42
N PHE A 90 -5.22 -7.01 -11.63
CA PHE A 90 -4.65 -6.39 -12.83
C PHE A 90 -5.30 -5.06 -13.18
N LEU A 91 -6.56 -4.92 -12.87
CA LEU A 91 -7.40 -3.80 -13.27
C LEU A 91 -8.08 -3.15 -12.07
N VAL A 92 -8.44 -1.86 -12.22
CA VAL A 92 -9.38 -1.17 -11.34
C VAL A 92 -10.55 -0.74 -12.18
N LEU A 93 -11.77 -1.15 -11.80
CA LEU A 93 -13.01 -0.77 -12.48
C LEU A 93 -13.57 0.51 -11.85
N VAL A 94 -13.89 1.49 -12.67
CA VAL A 94 -14.42 2.80 -12.25
C VAL A 94 -15.79 3.02 -12.89
N PRO A 95 -16.89 2.91 -12.16
CA PRO A 95 -18.23 3.21 -12.71
C PRO A 95 -18.35 4.67 -13.15
N PHE A 96 -19.30 4.93 -14.04
CA PHE A 96 -19.60 6.28 -14.56
C PHE A 96 -18.43 6.96 -15.29
N SER A 97 -17.50 6.17 -15.81
CA SER A 97 -16.34 6.66 -16.57
C SER A 97 -16.21 5.89 -17.89
N ASN A 98 -15.55 6.50 -18.87
CA ASN A 98 -15.17 5.80 -20.11
C ASN A 98 -13.66 5.76 -20.32
N ARG A 99 -12.90 6.35 -19.39
CA ARG A 99 -11.44 6.51 -19.51
C ARG A 99 -10.73 5.16 -19.31
N ILE A 100 -9.68 4.94 -20.10
CA ILE A 100 -8.70 3.88 -19.87
C ILE A 100 -7.40 4.56 -19.49
N SER A 101 -6.94 4.32 -18.27
CA SER A 101 -5.67 4.80 -17.76
C SER A 101 -4.73 3.63 -17.55
N ILE A 102 -3.43 3.83 -17.80
CA ILE A 102 -2.41 2.79 -17.61
C ILE A 102 -1.38 3.31 -16.63
N SER A 103 -0.93 2.45 -15.73
CA SER A 103 0.10 2.77 -14.75
C SER A 103 1.32 3.40 -15.43
N GLN A 104 1.77 4.54 -14.92
CA GLN A 104 2.96 5.22 -15.42
C GLN A 104 4.23 4.39 -15.25
N LYS A 105 4.25 3.47 -14.29
CA LYS A 105 5.38 2.54 -14.04
C LYS A 105 5.57 1.47 -15.12
N ILE A 106 4.65 1.32 -16.06
CA ILE A 106 4.87 0.54 -17.28
C ILE A 106 5.57 1.47 -18.27
N GLU A 107 6.86 1.32 -18.48
CA GLU A 107 7.66 2.26 -19.29
C GLU A 107 7.49 2.05 -20.79
N SER A 108 7.41 0.79 -21.25
CA SER A 108 7.29 0.44 -22.68
C SER A 108 6.02 1.03 -23.30
N ARG A 109 6.19 1.85 -24.31
CA ARG A 109 5.10 2.44 -25.10
C ARG A 109 4.30 1.37 -25.85
N GLU A 110 4.97 0.34 -26.34
CA GLU A 110 4.37 -0.79 -27.05
C GLU A 110 3.43 -1.55 -26.11
N GLU A 111 3.92 -1.88 -24.91
CA GLU A 111 3.13 -2.59 -23.90
C GLU A 111 1.94 -1.75 -23.43
N LYS A 112 2.11 -0.44 -23.24
CA LYS A 112 0.97 0.47 -22.96
C LYS A 112 -0.07 0.41 -24.06
N SER A 113 0.35 0.48 -25.33
CA SER A 113 -0.54 0.42 -26.47
C SER A 113 -1.24 -0.93 -26.60
N ARG A 114 -0.53 -2.02 -26.33
CA ARG A 114 -1.06 -3.39 -26.31
C ARG A 114 -2.14 -3.53 -25.25
N LEU A 115 -1.84 -3.16 -24.00
CA LEU A 115 -2.77 -3.24 -22.86
C LEU A 115 -4.00 -2.36 -23.09
N LYS A 116 -3.83 -1.15 -23.65
CA LYS A 116 -4.93 -0.25 -23.96
C LYS A 116 -5.90 -0.90 -24.94
N ARG A 117 -5.39 -1.48 -26.04
CA ARG A 117 -6.22 -2.18 -27.05
C ARG A 117 -6.95 -3.39 -26.44
N LEU A 118 -6.25 -4.22 -25.64
CA LEU A 118 -6.86 -5.36 -24.98
C LEU A 118 -8.01 -4.95 -24.05
N VAL A 119 -7.78 -3.96 -23.20
CA VAL A 119 -8.79 -3.48 -22.25
C VAL A 119 -9.95 -2.80 -23.00
N GLN A 120 -9.67 -2.06 -24.07
CA GLN A 120 -10.70 -1.45 -24.91
C GLN A 120 -11.69 -2.48 -25.50
N SER A 121 -11.20 -3.67 -25.84
CA SER A 121 -12.02 -4.73 -26.45
C SER A 121 -12.91 -5.47 -25.44
N ILE A 122 -12.54 -5.48 -24.15
CA ILE A 122 -13.26 -6.25 -23.12
C ILE A 122 -14.05 -5.38 -22.12
N LYS A 123 -13.74 -4.07 -22.02
CA LYS A 123 -14.37 -3.24 -21.01
C LYS A 123 -15.86 -3.01 -21.27
N PRO A 124 -16.73 -3.08 -20.25
CA PRO A 124 -18.14 -2.74 -20.41
C PRO A 124 -18.31 -1.23 -20.64
N LYS A 125 -19.30 -0.87 -21.42
CA LYS A 125 -19.66 0.54 -21.66
C LYS A 125 -20.15 1.21 -20.37
N GLY A 126 -19.81 2.48 -20.18
CA GLY A 126 -20.13 3.25 -18.98
C GLY A 126 -19.17 3.02 -17.81
N PHE A 127 -18.14 2.17 -17.99
CA PHE A 127 -17.10 1.94 -17.01
C PHE A 127 -15.74 2.37 -17.54
N GLY A 128 -14.97 3.06 -16.70
CA GLY A 128 -13.54 3.29 -16.90
C GLY A 128 -12.72 2.14 -16.33
N VAL A 129 -11.48 2.01 -16.80
CA VAL A 129 -10.54 1.00 -16.31
C VAL A 129 -9.17 1.62 -16.12
N ILE A 130 -8.56 1.35 -14.95
CA ILE A 130 -7.17 1.67 -14.68
C ILE A 130 -6.37 0.36 -14.73
N VAL A 131 -5.38 0.30 -15.61
CA VAL A 131 -4.49 -0.86 -15.74
C VAL A 131 -3.35 -0.72 -14.75
N ARG A 132 -3.18 -1.70 -13.87
CA ARG A 132 -2.14 -1.73 -12.83
C ARG A 132 -0.82 -2.23 -13.42
N THR A 133 0.28 -1.94 -12.74
CA THR A 133 1.64 -2.36 -13.17
C THR A 133 1.77 -3.88 -13.31
N VAL A 134 1.13 -4.64 -12.43
CA VAL A 134 1.13 -6.13 -12.45
C VAL A 134 0.40 -6.73 -13.66
N ALA A 135 -0.30 -5.92 -14.47
CA ALA A 135 -0.92 -6.34 -15.73
C ALA A 135 0.09 -6.44 -16.88
N LYS A 136 1.32 -5.96 -16.69
CA LYS A 136 2.40 -6.09 -17.68
C LYS A 136 2.56 -7.56 -18.09
N ASP A 137 2.71 -7.80 -19.39
CA ASP A 137 2.89 -9.11 -20.03
C ASP A 137 1.72 -10.11 -19.82
N GLN A 138 0.61 -9.70 -19.21
CA GLN A 138 -0.55 -10.57 -19.01
C GLN A 138 -1.33 -10.80 -20.30
N LYS A 139 -1.90 -12.01 -20.41
CA LYS A 139 -2.78 -12.41 -21.50
C LYS A 139 -4.18 -11.82 -21.32
N VAL A 140 -4.90 -11.60 -22.43
CA VAL A 140 -6.27 -11.07 -22.41
C VAL A 140 -7.22 -11.87 -21.52
N ALA A 141 -7.09 -13.19 -21.49
CA ALA A 141 -7.94 -14.06 -20.67
C ALA A 141 -7.82 -13.77 -19.16
N ALA A 142 -6.61 -13.40 -18.67
CA ALA A 142 -6.41 -13.03 -17.27
C ALA A 142 -7.05 -11.67 -16.95
N LEU A 143 -6.93 -10.71 -17.87
CA LEU A 143 -7.55 -9.38 -17.74
C LEU A 143 -9.08 -9.46 -17.81
N ASP A 144 -9.62 -10.26 -18.72
CA ASP A 144 -11.06 -10.49 -18.86
C ASP A 144 -11.66 -11.15 -17.62
N LYS A 145 -10.98 -12.17 -17.07
CA LYS A 145 -11.41 -12.81 -15.81
C LYS A 145 -11.44 -11.80 -14.65
N ASP A 146 -10.39 -11.00 -14.49
CA ASP A 146 -10.32 -9.97 -13.44
C ASP A 146 -11.45 -8.93 -13.60
N LEU A 147 -11.69 -8.49 -14.84
CA LEU A 147 -12.74 -7.54 -15.16
C LEU A 147 -14.15 -8.08 -14.87
N LYS A 148 -14.42 -9.35 -15.21
CA LYS A 148 -15.69 -10.03 -14.91
C LYS A 148 -15.93 -10.13 -13.40
N ASN A 149 -14.89 -10.44 -12.62
CA ASN A 149 -14.99 -10.47 -11.17
C ASN A 149 -15.32 -9.09 -10.60
N LEU A 150 -14.68 -8.03 -11.11
CA LEU A 150 -14.98 -6.66 -10.70
C LEU A 150 -16.39 -6.23 -11.05
N PHE A 151 -16.87 -6.59 -12.24
CA PHE A 151 -18.25 -6.31 -12.64
C PHE A 151 -19.28 -7.10 -11.81
N ASN A 152 -18.97 -8.32 -11.41
CA ASN A 152 -19.80 -9.09 -10.48
C ASN A 152 -19.86 -8.42 -9.09
N ARG A 153 -18.73 -7.86 -8.60
CA ARG A 153 -18.72 -7.08 -7.35
C ARG A 153 -19.64 -5.86 -7.43
N TRP A 154 -19.59 -5.11 -8.54
CA TRP A 154 -20.52 -4.01 -8.81
C TRP A 154 -21.98 -4.47 -8.80
N THR A 155 -22.28 -5.56 -9.50
CA THR A 155 -23.63 -6.12 -9.57
C THR A 155 -24.16 -6.54 -8.19
N ASN A 156 -23.33 -7.18 -7.38
CA ASN A 156 -23.67 -7.60 -6.04
C ASN A 156 -23.87 -6.39 -5.10
N LEU A 157 -23.07 -5.35 -5.23
CA LEU A 157 -23.27 -4.08 -4.51
C LEU A 157 -24.64 -3.49 -4.84
N CYS A 158 -25.01 -3.39 -6.12
CA CYS A 158 -26.31 -2.88 -6.53
C CYS A 158 -27.49 -3.71 -5.99
N LYS A 159 -27.36 -5.05 -5.99
CA LYS A 159 -28.38 -5.93 -5.40
C LYS A 159 -28.58 -5.68 -3.90
N ARG A 160 -27.50 -5.39 -3.17
CA ARG A 160 -27.57 -5.13 -1.72
C ARG A 160 -28.21 -3.77 -1.38
N ILE A 161 -28.18 -2.83 -2.28
CA ILE A 161 -28.80 -1.50 -2.08
C ILE A 161 -30.33 -1.58 -2.20
N GLN A 162 -30.87 -2.55 -2.94
CA GLN A 162 -32.30 -2.67 -3.18
C GLN A 162 -33.08 -2.93 -1.88
N GLY A 163 -33.99 -2.03 -1.55
CA GLY A 163 -34.88 -2.17 -0.38
C GLY A 163 -34.18 -2.12 0.98
N SER A 164 -32.97 -1.62 1.06
CA SER A 164 -32.21 -1.57 2.31
C SER A 164 -32.34 -0.22 3.00
N ASP A 165 -32.38 -0.25 4.33
CA ASP A 165 -32.32 0.94 5.17
C ASP A 165 -30.90 1.51 5.25
N VAL A 166 -30.78 2.80 5.49
CA VAL A 166 -29.50 3.52 5.56
C VAL A 166 -29.28 4.10 6.96
N PRO A 167 -28.04 4.20 7.43
CA PRO A 167 -26.77 3.90 6.75
C PRO A 167 -26.48 2.39 6.64
N LEU A 168 -26.01 1.94 5.47
CA LEU A 168 -25.69 0.54 5.19
C LEU A 168 -24.29 0.36 4.63
N LYS A 169 -23.53 -0.57 5.19
CA LYS A 169 -22.27 -1.04 4.63
C LYS A 169 -22.53 -2.06 3.52
N VAL A 170 -22.62 -1.60 2.28
CA VAL A 170 -22.97 -2.44 1.11
C VAL A 170 -21.86 -3.37 0.65
N GLN A 171 -20.60 -2.97 0.86
CA GLN A 171 -19.43 -3.77 0.48
C GLN A 171 -18.24 -3.46 1.39
N SER A 172 -17.48 -4.49 1.73
CA SER A 172 -16.16 -4.37 2.36
C SER A 172 -15.08 -4.56 1.32
N GLU A 173 -13.94 -3.91 1.51
CA GLU A 173 -12.70 -4.27 0.81
C GLU A 173 -12.28 -5.69 1.24
N LEU A 174 -11.39 -6.29 0.46
CA LEU A 174 -10.76 -7.55 0.87
C LEU A 174 -10.11 -7.38 2.23
N ASN A 175 -10.09 -8.46 3.04
CA ASN A 175 -9.32 -8.46 4.27
C ASN A 175 -7.86 -8.11 3.99
N ARG A 176 -7.13 -7.69 5.02
CA ARG A 176 -5.74 -7.27 4.91
C ARG A 176 -4.86 -8.33 4.25
N SER A 177 -5.03 -9.61 4.61
CA SER A 177 -4.30 -10.75 4.05
C SER A 177 -4.53 -10.90 2.55
N SER A 178 -5.79 -10.94 2.13
CA SER A 178 -6.18 -11.05 0.72
C SER A 178 -5.78 -9.82 -0.09
N SER A 179 -5.81 -8.62 0.51
CA SER A 179 -5.33 -7.39 -0.12
C SER A 179 -3.82 -7.42 -0.37
N ILE A 180 -3.03 -7.92 0.59
CA ILE A 180 -1.59 -8.11 0.45
C ILE A 180 -1.30 -9.09 -0.69
N LEU A 181 -2.00 -10.22 -0.74
CA LEU A 181 -1.83 -11.20 -1.81
C LEU A 181 -2.23 -10.63 -3.18
N ARG A 182 -3.34 -9.89 -3.27
CA ARG A 182 -3.74 -9.20 -4.49
C ARG A 182 -2.62 -8.31 -5.04
N ASP A 183 -1.96 -7.58 -4.16
CA ASP A 183 -1.02 -6.53 -4.54
C ASP A 183 0.42 -7.02 -4.70
N TYR A 184 0.83 -8.05 -3.97
CA TYR A 184 2.24 -8.49 -3.90
C TYR A 184 2.48 -9.90 -4.41
N PHE A 185 1.46 -10.77 -4.45
CA PHE A 185 1.66 -12.16 -4.86
C PHE A 185 2.18 -12.27 -6.30
N ASN A 186 3.28 -13.01 -6.48
CA ASN A 186 3.91 -13.31 -7.75
C ASN A 186 4.54 -14.71 -7.71
N ASP A 187 5.23 -15.12 -8.79
CA ASP A 187 5.79 -16.46 -8.91
C ASP A 187 6.97 -16.74 -7.98
N SER A 188 7.58 -15.73 -7.39
CA SER A 188 8.68 -15.89 -6.42
C SER A 188 8.23 -16.38 -5.04
N PHE A 189 6.91 -16.36 -4.76
CA PHE A 189 6.38 -16.89 -3.49
C PHE A 189 6.53 -18.40 -3.44
N THR A 190 7.27 -18.88 -2.45
CA THR A 190 7.55 -20.30 -2.18
C THR A 190 6.71 -20.89 -1.06
N GLY A 191 6.22 -20.05 -0.14
CA GLY A 191 5.38 -20.44 0.99
C GLY A 191 4.58 -19.27 1.55
N ILE A 192 3.39 -19.58 2.07
CA ILE A 192 2.54 -18.68 2.85
C ILE A 192 2.16 -19.44 4.12
N HIS A 193 2.68 -18.98 5.24
CA HIS A 193 2.48 -19.63 6.54
C HIS A 193 1.50 -18.83 7.37
N VAL A 194 0.50 -19.50 7.93
CA VAL A 194 -0.61 -18.87 8.67
C VAL A 194 -0.87 -19.68 9.93
N ASN A 195 -1.02 -19.04 11.09
CA ASN A 195 -1.27 -19.71 12.38
C ASN A 195 -2.75 -19.80 12.77
N GLN A 196 -3.66 -19.08 12.06
CA GLN A 196 -5.10 -19.13 12.33
C GLN A 196 -5.83 -19.91 11.25
N LYS A 197 -6.71 -20.86 11.63
CA LYS A 197 -7.50 -21.69 10.69
C LYS A 197 -8.40 -20.87 9.77
N SER A 198 -9.05 -19.82 10.28
CA SER A 198 -9.92 -18.95 9.50
C SER A 198 -9.15 -18.23 8.39
N MET A 199 -8.00 -17.66 8.74
CA MET A 199 -7.11 -16.99 7.79
C MET A 199 -6.50 -17.97 6.78
N TYR A 200 -6.17 -19.20 7.21
CA TYR A 200 -5.69 -20.26 6.30
C TYR A 200 -6.74 -20.58 5.22
N SER A 201 -7.99 -20.76 5.61
CA SER A 201 -9.08 -21.04 4.66
C SER A 201 -9.28 -19.87 3.69
N GLU A 202 -9.34 -18.64 4.22
CA GLU A 202 -9.49 -17.43 3.42
C GLU A 202 -8.37 -17.25 2.39
N VAL A 203 -7.10 -17.36 2.83
CA VAL A 203 -5.93 -17.23 1.95
C VAL A 203 -5.93 -18.32 0.88
N LYS A 204 -6.30 -19.54 1.24
CA LYS A 204 -6.37 -20.67 0.32
C LYS A 204 -7.47 -20.49 -0.73
N ASP A 205 -8.67 -20.03 -0.31
CA ASP A 205 -9.78 -19.75 -1.21
C ASP A 205 -9.45 -18.59 -2.16
N TYR A 206 -8.82 -17.54 -1.64
CA TYR A 206 -8.35 -16.44 -2.48
C TYR A 206 -7.31 -16.88 -3.50
N LEU A 207 -6.32 -17.70 -3.12
CA LEU A 207 -5.35 -18.26 -4.07
C LEU A 207 -5.99 -19.21 -5.09
N LYS A 208 -7.06 -19.94 -4.71
CA LYS A 208 -7.83 -20.77 -5.65
C LYS A 208 -8.41 -19.93 -6.79
N GLU A 209 -8.80 -18.70 -6.48
CA GLU A 209 -9.35 -17.77 -7.47
C GLU A 209 -8.25 -17.18 -8.37
N ILE A 210 -7.14 -16.67 -7.79
CA ILE A 210 -6.13 -15.91 -8.52
C ILE A 210 -4.97 -16.76 -9.08
N ALA A 211 -4.63 -17.87 -8.43
CA ALA A 211 -3.51 -18.74 -8.78
C ALA A 211 -3.77 -20.20 -8.36
N PRO A 212 -4.70 -20.94 -9.03
CA PRO A 212 -5.12 -22.29 -8.62
C PRO A 212 -3.98 -23.28 -8.44
N LYS A 213 -2.93 -23.18 -9.28
CA LYS A 213 -1.75 -24.06 -9.24
C LYS A 213 -0.85 -23.84 -8.01
N LYS A 214 -1.00 -22.72 -7.32
CA LYS A 214 -0.16 -22.32 -6.18
C LYS A 214 -0.85 -22.49 -4.82
N GLN A 215 -2.02 -23.12 -4.74
CA GLN A 215 -2.72 -23.34 -3.46
C GLN A 215 -1.91 -24.15 -2.44
N SER A 216 -1.07 -25.09 -2.92
CA SER A 216 -0.26 -25.98 -2.07
C SER A 216 0.82 -25.25 -1.25
N ILE A 217 1.16 -24.00 -1.63
CA ILE A 217 2.14 -23.22 -0.88
C ILE A 217 1.58 -22.64 0.42
N VAL A 218 0.23 -22.64 0.60
CA VAL A 218 -0.39 -22.19 1.85
C VAL A 218 -0.28 -23.30 2.87
N LYS A 219 0.33 -22.99 4.00
CA LYS A 219 0.57 -23.94 5.09
C LYS A 219 0.00 -23.40 6.40
N LEU A 220 -0.75 -24.23 7.11
CA LEU A 220 -1.17 -23.94 8.46
C LEU A 220 -0.02 -24.25 9.41
N HIS A 221 0.44 -23.25 10.14
CA HIS A 221 1.44 -23.39 11.18
C HIS A 221 0.82 -24.10 12.39
N LYS A 222 1.39 -25.25 12.77
CA LYS A 222 0.88 -26.11 13.87
C LYS A 222 1.92 -26.31 14.96
N SER A 223 3.09 -25.69 14.85
CA SER A 223 4.15 -25.81 15.85
C SER A 223 3.74 -25.11 17.15
N HIS A 224 4.31 -25.57 18.27
CA HIS A 224 4.17 -24.91 19.56
C HIS A 224 4.96 -23.60 19.66
N ASN A 225 5.95 -23.42 18.78
CA ASN A 225 6.73 -22.19 18.74
C ASN A 225 5.93 -21.09 17.99
N PRO A 226 5.98 -19.84 18.44
CA PRO A 226 5.39 -18.72 17.72
C PRO A 226 5.90 -18.66 16.28
N ILE A 227 5.01 -18.39 15.33
CA ILE A 227 5.33 -18.42 13.88
C ILE A 227 6.49 -17.48 13.53
N PHE A 228 6.57 -16.30 14.12
CA PHE A 228 7.64 -15.34 13.83
C PHE A 228 8.98 -15.77 14.43
N GLU A 229 8.95 -16.48 15.54
CA GLU A 229 10.15 -17.04 16.18
C GLU A 229 10.72 -18.19 15.34
N GLU A 230 9.86 -19.12 14.89
CA GLU A 230 10.26 -20.27 14.05
C GLU A 230 10.89 -19.87 12.73
N TYR A 231 10.42 -18.78 12.12
CA TYR A 231 10.98 -18.24 10.88
C TYR A 231 12.03 -17.13 11.11
N GLY A 232 12.44 -16.88 12.35
CA GLY A 232 13.46 -15.88 12.70
C GLY A 232 13.05 -14.43 12.41
N ILE A 233 11.75 -14.18 12.19
CA ILE A 233 11.22 -12.86 11.83
C ILE A 233 11.27 -11.91 13.01
N GLU A 234 10.99 -12.41 14.22
CA GLU A 234 11.02 -11.60 15.43
C GLU A 234 12.41 -10.99 15.68
N ARG A 235 13.47 -11.80 15.49
CA ARG A 235 14.85 -11.32 15.57
C ARG A 235 15.13 -10.24 14.51
N GLN A 236 14.64 -10.44 13.28
CA GLN A 236 14.80 -9.45 12.20
C GLN A 236 14.06 -8.16 12.52
N ILE A 237 12.85 -8.22 13.08
CA ILE A 237 12.10 -7.03 13.50
C ILE A 237 12.90 -6.28 14.57
N LYS A 238 13.36 -6.94 15.62
CA LYS A 238 14.13 -6.31 16.70
C LYS A 238 15.39 -5.58 16.19
N THR A 239 16.09 -6.18 15.23
CA THR A 239 17.29 -5.56 14.64
C THR A 239 16.97 -4.47 13.61
N ALA A 240 15.90 -4.61 12.86
CA ALA A 240 15.56 -3.72 11.75
C ALA A 240 14.89 -2.40 12.17
N PHE A 241 14.25 -2.34 13.36
CA PHE A 241 13.55 -1.13 13.83
C PHE A 241 14.32 -0.36 14.92
N GLY A 242 15.53 -0.77 15.26
CA GLY A 242 16.39 -0.03 16.19
C GLY A 242 16.89 1.31 15.62
N ARG A 243 17.29 2.22 16.49
CA ARG A 243 17.99 3.47 16.10
C ARG A 243 19.24 3.16 15.28
N THR A 244 19.97 2.12 15.66
CA THR A 244 21.16 1.63 14.97
C THR A 244 20.81 0.39 14.15
N VAL A 245 21.12 0.41 12.86
CA VAL A 245 20.92 -0.70 11.92
C VAL A 245 22.28 -1.22 11.49
N THR A 246 22.61 -2.44 11.91
CA THR A 246 23.88 -3.08 11.57
C THR A 246 23.84 -3.59 10.13
N MET A 247 24.88 -3.31 9.38
CA MET A 247 25.09 -3.76 8.01
C MET A 247 26.17 -4.85 7.95
N SER A 248 26.44 -5.38 6.76
CA SER A 248 27.52 -6.33 6.53
C SER A 248 28.87 -5.73 6.88
N LYS A 249 29.80 -6.58 7.34
CA LYS A 249 31.20 -6.23 7.63
C LYS A 249 31.36 -5.17 8.75
N GLY A 250 30.41 -5.07 9.69
CA GLY A 250 30.52 -4.21 10.87
C GLY A 250 30.17 -2.74 10.67
N ALA A 251 29.81 -2.33 9.46
CA ALA A 251 29.25 -1.01 9.20
C ALA A 251 27.84 -0.88 9.74
N TYR A 252 27.36 0.31 10.05
CA TYR A 252 26.01 0.53 10.58
C TYR A 252 25.47 1.91 10.20
N LEU A 253 24.12 2.01 10.21
CA LEU A 253 23.39 3.26 10.07
C LEU A 253 22.88 3.72 11.44
N ILE A 254 22.85 5.03 11.63
CA ILE A 254 22.09 5.66 12.71
C ILE A 254 20.91 6.39 12.06
N ILE A 255 19.69 6.04 12.46
CA ILE A 255 18.48 6.62 11.93
C ILE A 255 17.80 7.41 13.03
N GLU A 256 17.63 8.71 12.80
CA GLU A 256 17.01 9.64 13.74
C GLU A 256 15.83 10.37 13.09
N HIS A 257 14.81 10.63 13.91
CA HIS A 257 13.63 11.36 13.53
C HIS A 257 13.62 12.69 14.25
N THR A 258 13.48 13.76 13.50
CA THR A 258 13.19 15.10 14.02
C THR A 258 11.73 15.45 13.74
N GLU A 259 11.25 16.58 14.25
CA GLU A 259 9.89 17.04 13.97
C GLU A 259 9.61 17.22 12.47
N ALA A 260 10.58 17.67 11.69
CA ALA A 260 10.41 18.07 10.29
C ALA A 260 11.02 17.11 9.27
N LEU A 261 12.07 16.35 9.64
CA LEU A 261 12.83 15.54 8.70
C LEU A 261 13.46 14.31 9.39
N HIS A 262 13.90 13.37 8.57
CA HIS A 262 14.67 12.21 8.99
C HIS A 262 16.12 12.39 8.62
N VAL A 263 17.02 12.00 9.53
CA VAL A 263 18.47 12.02 9.30
C VAL A 263 19.00 10.60 9.40
N ILE A 264 19.84 10.22 8.46
CA ILE A 264 20.49 8.92 8.40
C ILE A 264 22.00 9.15 8.28
N ASP A 265 22.74 8.69 9.27
CA ASP A 265 24.20 8.76 9.32
C ASP A 265 24.81 7.39 9.01
N VAL A 266 25.83 7.35 8.17
CA VAL A 266 26.52 6.14 7.71
C VAL A 266 27.88 6.00 8.38
N ASN A 267 28.05 4.90 9.13
CA ASN A 267 29.28 4.62 9.86
C ASN A 267 29.98 3.36 9.33
N SER A 268 31.30 3.45 9.09
CA SER A 268 32.12 2.33 8.62
C SER A 268 32.38 1.24 9.67
N GLY A 269 32.20 1.56 10.97
CA GLY A 269 32.55 0.68 12.07
C GLY A 269 34.07 0.49 12.22
N ASN A 270 34.47 -0.50 13.01
CA ASN A 270 35.88 -0.83 13.28
C ASN A 270 36.51 -1.61 12.12
N ARG A 271 36.67 -1.00 10.97
CA ARG A 271 37.43 -1.61 9.85
C ARG A 271 38.93 -1.25 9.98
N SER A 272 39.73 -2.24 10.32
CA SER A 272 41.18 -2.10 10.12
C SER A 272 41.48 -2.34 8.64
N THR A 273 41.66 -1.25 7.90
CA THR A 273 42.04 -1.26 6.48
C THR A 273 43.54 -1.56 6.33
N LYS A 274 43.91 -2.83 6.22
CA LYS A 274 45.33 -3.19 6.01
C LYS A 274 45.78 -3.21 4.54
N SER A 275 44.91 -2.96 3.54
CA SER A 275 45.36 -3.12 2.13
C SER A 275 44.53 -2.44 1.04
N LYS A 276 43.54 -1.59 1.33
CA LYS A 276 42.78 -0.87 0.29
C LYS A 276 42.89 0.62 0.45
N ASN A 277 42.86 1.35 -0.66
CA ASN A 277 42.73 2.80 -0.66
C ASN A 277 41.50 3.21 0.19
N GLN A 278 41.65 4.21 1.05
CA GLN A 278 40.60 4.70 1.95
C GLN A 278 39.33 5.09 1.18
N GLU A 279 39.48 5.68 0.01
CA GLU A 279 38.43 6.10 -0.90
C GLU A 279 37.60 4.89 -1.40
N ASP A 280 38.24 3.78 -1.82
CA ASP A 280 37.57 2.57 -2.31
C ASP A 280 36.81 1.89 -1.18
N SER A 281 37.35 1.91 0.02
CA SER A 281 36.68 1.37 1.21
C SER A 281 35.46 2.20 1.60
N ALA A 282 35.53 3.52 1.52
CA ALA A 282 34.40 4.42 1.75
C ALA A 282 33.29 4.20 0.72
N LEU A 283 33.64 4.07 -0.56
CA LEU A 283 32.67 3.79 -1.62
C LEU A 283 31.96 2.43 -1.38
N GLU A 284 32.72 1.38 -1.05
CA GLU A 284 32.14 0.06 -0.77
C GLU A 284 31.11 0.11 0.39
N VAL A 285 31.44 0.83 1.48
CA VAL A 285 30.52 1.00 2.60
C VAL A 285 29.28 1.79 2.17
N ASN A 286 29.46 2.88 1.45
CA ASN A 286 28.38 3.73 0.99
C ASN A 286 27.42 3.01 0.06
N LEU A 287 27.90 2.14 -0.82
CA LEU A 287 27.04 1.33 -1.71
C LEU A 287 26.18 0.34 -0.91
N VAL A 288 26.77 -0.33 0.08
CA VAL A 288 26.02 -1.21 1.00
C VAL A 288 25.00 -0.41 1.80
N ALA A 289 25.40 0.77 2.28
CA ALA A 289 24.52 1.66 3.03
C ALA A 289 23.34 2.14 2.17
N ALA A 290 23.57 2.52 0.91
CA ALA A 290 22.52 2.95 -0.01
C ALA A 290 21.45 1.85 -0.22
N THR A 291 21.86 0.59 -0.38
CA THR A 291 20.96 -0.55 -0.49
C THR A 291 20.13 -0.75 0.80
N GLU A 292 20.79 -0.69 1.97
CA GLU A 292 20.11 -0.84 3.26
C GLU A 292 19.20 0.36 3.55
N ILE A 293 19.60 1.58 3.26
CA ILE A 293 18.77 2.79 3.41
C ILE A 293 17.48 2.63 2.58
N ALA A 294 17.61 2.26 1.31
CA ALA A 294 16.44 2.01 0.46
C ALA A 294 15.50 0.95 1.06
N ARG A 295 16.06 -0.11 1.69
CA ARG A 295 15.28 -1.13 2.42
C ARG A 295 14.59 -0.54 3.65
N GLN A 296 15.31 0.24 4.47
CA GLN A 296 14.80 0.85 5.69
C GLN A 296 13.68 1.86 5.42
N LEU A 297 13.80 2.67 4.38
CA LEU A 297 12.75 3.62 3.96
C LEU A 297 11.44 2.91 3.65
N ARG A 298 11.51 1.75 2.97
CA ARG A 298 10.32 0.94 2.67
C ARG A 298 9.79 0.21 3.90
N LEU A 299 10.67 -0.34 4.72
CA LEU A 299 10.33 -1.16 5.90
C LEU A 299 9.62 -0.33 6.97
N ARG A 300 10.15 0.86 7.26
CA ARG A 300 9.59 1.80 8.26
C ARG A 300 8.53 2.72 7.70
N ASP A 301 8.30 2.67 6.38
CA ASP A 301 7.44 3.61 5.64
C ASP A 301 7.78 5.08 5.88
N MET A 302 9.08 5.37 6.00
CA MET A 302 9.59 6.72 6.25
C MET A 302 9.23 7.63 5.06
N GLY A 303 8.67 8.79 5.36
CA GLY A 303 8.24 9.74 4.33
C GLY A 303 8.41 11.18 4.78
N GLY A 304 8.45 12.09 3.84
CA GLY A 304 8.78 13.50 4.05
C GLY A 304 10.16 13.83 3.51
N ILE A 305 10.88 14.71 4.21
CA ILE A 305 12.26 15.10 3.88
C ILE A 305 13.22 14.12 4.58
N ILE A 306 14.17 13.58 3.84
CA ILE A 306 15.17 12.65 4.34
C ILE A 306 16.54 13.17 3.90
N VAL A 307 17.46 13.25 4.85
CA VAL A 307 18.85 13.65 4.62
C VAL A 307 19.74 12.48 4.99
N VAL A 308 20.59 12.08 4.08
CA VAL A 308 21.55 11.00 4.29
C VAL A 308 22.95 11.57 4.28
N ASP A 309 23.70 11.30 5.35
CA ASP A 309 25.10 11.63 5.50
C ASP A 309 25.93 10.37 5.20
N PHE A 310 26.48 10.32 3.98
CA PHE A 310 27.35 9.23 3.55
C PHE A 310 28.80 9.55 3.92
N ILE A 311 29.63 8.51 4.01
CA ILE A 311 31.06 8.70 4.22
C ILE A 311 31.62 9.51 3.05
N ASP A 312 32.42 10.52 3.36
CA ASP A 312 32.98 11.44 2.37
C ASP A 312 33.72 10.72 1.24
N LEU A 313 33.47 11.17 0.02
CA LEU A 313 34.12 10.72 -1.22
C LEU A 313 34.72 11.92 -1.91
N LEU A 314 36.04 11.88 -2.12
CA LEU A 314 36.80 12.96 -2.79
C LEU A 314 36.61 12.89 -4.31
N ASN A 315 36.60 11.66 -4.87
CA ASN A 315 36.48 11.44 -6.31
C ASN A 315 35.05 11.71 -6.82
N PRO A 316 34.86 12.64 -7.79
CA PRO A 316 33.55 12.92 -8.39
C PRO A 316 32.89 11.71 -9.05
N GLU A 317 33.66 10.78 -9.63
CA GLU A 317 33.15 9.57 -10.25
C GLU A 317 32.58 8.62 -9.21
N ASN A 318 33.20 8.50 -8.05
CA ASN A 318 32.71 7.70 -6.93
C ASN A 318 31.41 8.29 -6.36
N ARG A 319 31.31 9.61 -6.25
CA ARG A 319 30.05 10.29 -5.85
C ARG A 319 28.93 10.04 -6.86
N LYS A 320 29.24 10.07 -8.15
CA LYS A 320 28.27 9.75 -9.20
C LYS A 320 27.84 8.28 -9.12
N THR A 321 28.77 7.36 -8.95
CA THR A 321 28.50 5.91 -8.80
C THR A 321 27.60 5.65 -7.61
N LEU A 322 27.85 6.27 -6.46
CA LEU A 322 26.99 6.19 -5.28
C LEU A 322 25.58 6.70 -5.57
N PHE A 323 25.47 7.87 -6.18
CA PHE A 323 24.18 8.48 -6.50
C PHE A 323 23.35 7.62 -7.47
N ASP A 324 23.97 7.12 -8.53
CA ASP A 324 23.31 6.27 -9.52
C ASP A 324 22.89 4.92 -8.91
N HIS A 325 23.73 4.34 -8.04
CA HIS A 325 23.40 3.14 -7.28
C HIS A 325 22.19 3.37 -6.36
N PHE A 326 22.19 4.45 -5.57
CA PHE A 326 21.07 4.75 -4.68
C PHE A 326 19.76 4.98 -5.43
N LYS A 327 19.81 5.68 -6.58
CA LYS A 327 18.63 5.81 -7.47
C LYS A 327 18.12 4.47 -7.93
N LYS A 328 19.00 3.57 -8.35
CA LYS A 328 18.64 2.21 -8.82
C LYS A 328 17.97 1.40 -7.71
N GLU A 329 18.51 1.42 -6.49
CA GLU A 329 17.93 0.72 -5.33
C GLU A 329 16.52 1.26 -4.99
N MET A 330 16.29 2.55 -5.21
CA MET A 330 14.99 3.18 -4.98
C MET A 330 13.96 2.94 -6.10
N GLU A 331 14.33 2.45 -7.28
CA GLU A 331 13.38 2.13 -8.37
C GLU A 331 12.32 1.12 -7.95
N SER A 332 12.67 0.22 -7.05
CA SER A 332 11.73 -0.77 -6.50
C SER A 332 10.71 -0.18 -5.52
N ASP A 333 10.90 1.05 -5.05
CA ASP A 333 9.97 1.71 -4.14
C ASP A 333 8.68 2.14 -4.86
N ARG A 334 7.55 1.80 -4.27
CA ARG A 334 6.22 2.16 -4.80
C ARG A 334 5.81 3.59 -4.47
N ALA A 335 6.34 4.18 -3.39
CA ALA A 335 6.08 5.56 -3.02
C ALA A 335 6.76 6.52 -4.02
N LYS A 336 6.10 7.62 -4.33
CA LYS A 336 6.72 8.67 -5.14
C LYS A 336 7.87 9.28 -4.35
N HIS A 337 9.03 9.38 -4.97
CA HIS A 337 10.21 9.96 -4.36
C HIS A 337 11.02 10.76 -5.38
N LYS A 338 11.83 11.66 -4.87
CA LYS A 338 12.78 12.46 -5.66
C LYS A 338 14.08 12.54 -4.87
N ILE A 339 15.18 12.10 -5.48
CA ILE A 339 16.53 12.14 -4.91
C ILE A 339 17.27 13.26 -5.60
N LEU A 340 17.91 14.13 -4.83
CA LEU A 340 18.77 15.19 -5.33
C LEU A 340 20.22 14.72 -5.41
N PRO A 341 21.01 15.21 -6.36
CA PRO A 341 22.45 14.95 -6.40
C PRO A 341 23.13 15.32 -5.07
N PRO A 342 24.28 14.70 -4.74
CA PRO A 342 25.03 15.04 -3.55
C PRO A 342 25.33 16.56 -3.48
N SER A 343 25.12 17.13 -2.30
CA SER A 343 25.44 18.53 -2.03
C SER A 343 26.97 18.77 -2.07
N LYS A 344 27.39 20.02 -1.99
CA LYS A 344 28.83 20.38 -1.90
C LYS A 344 29.53 19.79 -0.67
N ILE A 345 28.75 19.48 0.38
CA ILE A 345 29.21 18.87 1.64
C ILE A 345 28.93 17.38 1.72
N GLY A 346 28.70 16.69 0.60
CA GLY A 346 28.52 15.24 0.56
C GLY A 346 27.12 14.70 0.88
N LEU A 347 26.18 15.51 1.41
CA LEU A 347 24.85 15.06 1.81
C LEU A 347 23.97 14.73 0.61
N ILE A 348 23.26 13.59 0.66
CA ILE A 348 22.20 13.27 -0.28
C ILE A 348 20.85 13.60 0.37
N GLN A 349 20.09 14.45 -0.30
CA GLN A 349 18.76 14.86 0.13
C GLN A 349 17.71 14.19 -0.76
N MET A 350 16.60 13.74 -0.14
CA MET A 350 15.49 13.21 -0.89
C MET A 350 14.15 13.55 -0.24
N THR A 351 13.11 13.50 -1.07
CA THR A 351 11.74 13.54 -0.60
C THR A 351 11.03 12.23 -0.95
N ARG A 352 10.24 11.68 -0.03
CA ARG A 352 9.43 10.49 -0.24
C ARG A 352 7.99 10.75 0.22
N GLN A 353 7.03 10.37 -0.61
CA GLN A 353 5.62 10.53 -0.27
C GLN A 353 5.26 9.68 0.95
N ARG A 354 4.59 10.27 1.94
CA ARG A 354 3.99 9.54 3.06
C ARG A 354 2.78 8.75 2.54
N VAL A 355 2.88 7.43 2.52
CA VAL A 355 1.82 6.53 2.07
C VAL A 355 0.98 6.06 3.25
N ARG A 356 1.61 5.81 4.39
CA ARG A 356 1.01 5.40 5.66
C ARG A 356 1.63 6.20 6.80
N SER A 357 1.10 6.02 7.99
CA SER A 357 1.81 6.46 9.19
C SER A 357 3.13 5.70 9.30
N GLU A 358 4.17 6.37 9.70
CA GLU A 358 5.47 5.77 9.92
C GLU A 358 5.35 4.64 10.94
N MET A 359 6.04 3.54 10.68
CA MET A 359 6.03 2.38 11.57
C MET A 359 7.22 2.47 12.52
N GLU A 360 6.94 2.80 13.77
CA GLU A 360 7.89 2.72 14.87
C GLU A 360 7.52 1.51 15.74
N ILE A 361 8.37 0.50 15.78
CA ILE A 361 8.18 -0.65 16.67
C ILE A 361 9.13 -0.51 17.85
N LYS A 362 8.60 -0.08 18.98
CA LYS A 362 9.31 -0.09 20.25
C LYS A 362 9.18 -1.49 20.86
N THR A 363 10.28 -2.22 20.90
CA THR A 363 10.35 -3.54 21.54
C THR A 363 10.84 -3.46 22.97
N ILE A 364 11.44 -2.34 23.34
CA ILE A 364 12.02 -2.08 24.67
C ILE A 364 11.68 -0.65 25.06
N GLU A 365 11.20 -0.43 26.29
CA GLU A 365 10.92 0.88 26.87
C GLU A 365 11.72 1.10 28.15
N PRO A 366 11.96 2.38 28.56
CA PRO A 366 12.53 2.66 29.87
C PRO A 366 11.65 2.07 30.98
N ASN A 367 12.27 1.47 32.00
CA ASN A 367 11.51 1.02 33.17
C ASN A 367 11.03 2.23 33.96
N PRO A 368 9.70 2.44 34.17
CA PRO A 368 9.19 3.59 34.88
C PRO A 368 9.53 3.58 36.39
N ASN A 369 9.93 2.43 36.97
CA ASN A 369 10.13 2.25 38.39
C ASN A 369 11.61 2.10 38.77
N GLU A 370 12.52 1.84 37.83
CA GLU A 370 13.93 1.58 38.09
C GLU A 370 14.84 1.99 36.94
N ASN A 371 16.12 2.20 37.18
CA ASN A 371 17.12 2.39 36.12
C ASN A 371 17.28 1.08 35.33
N GLY A 372 16.69 1.04 34.12
CA GLY A 372 16.76 -0.14 33.26
C GLY A 372 15.79 -0.04 32.07
N LYS A 373 15.67 -1.11 31.30
CA LYS A 373 14.76 -1.23 30.19
C LYS A 373 13.86 -2.45 30.37
N VAL A 374 12.58 -2.29 30.05
CA VAL A 374 11.57 -3.36 30.07
C VAL A 374 11.09 -3.66 28.63
N GLU A 375 10.54 -4.86 28.43
CA GLU A 375 9.90 -5.18 27.15
C GLU A 375 8.67 -4.28 26.96
N ALA A 376 8.51 -3.74 25.75
CA ALA A 376 7.38 -2.88 25.42
C ALA A 376 6.04 -3.65 25.51
N PRO A 377 4.92 -2.99 25.85
CA PRO A 377 3.61 -3.61 26.04
C PRO A 377 3.19 -4.46 24.82
N ILE A 378 3.55 -4.08 23.61
CA ILE A 378 3.22 -4.81 22.39
C ILE A 378 3.81 -6.23 22.37
N VAL A 379 5.01 -6.41 22.92
CA VAL A 379 5.67 -7.72 23.05
C VAL A 379 5.02 -8.57 24.15
N LEU A 380 4.62 -7.91 25.25
CA LEU A 380 3.95 -8.56 26.38
C LEU A 380 2.53 -9.03 26.02
N ILE A 381 1.78 -8.24 25.26
CA ILE A 381 0.43 -8.60 24.81
C ILE A 381 0.45 -9.92 24.05
N ASP A 382 1.35 -10.09 23.09
CA ASP A 382 1.45 -11.35 22.31
C ASP A 382 1.82 -12.54 23.20
N LYS A 383 2.70 -12.35 24.21
CA LYS A 383 3.03 -13.39 25.18
C LYS A 383 1.85 -13.76 26.08
N ILE A 384 1.04 -12.78 26.48
CA ILE A 384 -0.17 -12.98 27.29
C ILE A 384 -1.23 -13.73 26.48
N TYR A 385 -1.51 -13.31 25.24
CA TYR A 385 -2.46 -14.01 24.36
C TYR A 385 -2.03 -15.45 24.10
N GLY A 386 -0.75 -15.70 23.80
CA GLY A 386 -0.25 -17.05 23.59
C GLY A 386 -0.27 -17.94 24.85
N LYS A 387 -0.30 -17.36 26.07
CA LYS A 387 -0.53 -18.09 27.31
C LYS A 387 -2.01 -18.36 27.55
N LEU A 388 -2.89 -17.40 27.27
CA LEU A 388 -4.34 -17.56 27.41
C LEU A 388 -4.89 -18.61 26.44
N GLU A 389 -4.44 -18.64 25.18
CA GLU A 389 -4.81 -19.69 24.21
C GLU A 389 -4.37 -21.12 24.62
N LYS A 390 -3.39 -21.23 25.52
CA LYS A 390 -2.96 -22.54 26.05
C LYS A 390 -3.75 -22.99 27.28
N ILE A 391 -4.47 -22.07 27.92
CA ILE A 391 -5.26 -22.34 29.13
C ILE A 391 -6.73 -22.58 28.79
N LEU A 392 -7.22 -21.98 27.70
CA LEU A 392 -8.55 -22.20 27.12
C LEU A 392 -8.53 -23.37 26.12
#